data_636e9f41f9a9fcb3515ca6224fd11eef
#
_entry.id   636e9f41f9a9fcb3515ca6224fd11eef
#
_cell.length_a   1.000
_cell.length_b   1.000
_cell.length_c   1.000
_cell.angle_alpha   90.00
_cell.angle_beta   90.00
_cell.angle_gamma   90.00
#
_symmetry.space_group_name_H-M   'P 1'
#
loop_
_entity.id
_entity.type
_entity.pdbx_description
1 polymer ?
#
loop_
_entity_poly.entity_id
_entity_poly.type
_entity_poly.pdbx_seq_one_letter_code
_entity_poly.pdbx_strand_id
1 'polypeptide(L)'
;MILLIFLFTNTNISTLMNSQGFKKILQMRIRQPLILFVSLLIVSCATEKKEIIEFSPTKVLSDNVKKIKATASTVESADQFPRNIPEGQTTWETVDVYDWCSGFWPGILWYAYEASGDESIKKEAEKFTAPLKTIAYSPADNHDIGFMVYLSYGHGYRLTGDPEYKQVLLSAADTLATLYNPNVGSILSWPSQVKKFKHNTIIDNMMNLELLFWAAKNGGSHDLYDIAESHANVTMKNLVRPDSAIYHVGSFDEVTGDFIEGKTHQGYADESMWARGQTWGIYGFAIAARETNRKDFLDTSIKVADHFLNRLPEDGIPFWDFDAPDIPNAPKDASAAGVAACGLLELSGLVENEELKQKYEDAARHLVTVLSSKEYYSGDANQALLLHSTGHYPKNSEIDIPIVYADYYYMEALLRLKKLDEAADSQNVVKS
;
A
#
# COMPACT_ATOMS: atom_id res chain seq x y z
N MET A 1 29.11 -34.86 -23.71
CA MET A 1 28.03 -35.82 -23.87
C MET A 1 26.67 -35.11 -23.87
N ILE A 2 26.58 -33.92 -24.52
CA ILE A 2 25.35 -33.07 -24.61
C ILE A 2 25.06 -32.68 -26.08
N LEU A 3 25.57 -33.42 -27.05
CA LEU A 3 25.39 -33.03 -28.47
C LEU A 3 24.70 -34.12 -29.32
N LEU A 4 23.80 -34.91 -28.76
CA LEU A 4 23.11 -35.99 -29.51
C LEU A 4 21.59 -36.07 -29.31
N ILE A 5 20.92 -35.02 -28.84
CA ILE A 5 19.45 -35.02 -28.61
C ILE A 5 18.69 -34.12 -29.60
N PHE A 6 19.33 -33.41 -30.53
CA PHE A 6 18.64 -32.44 -31.40
C PHE A 6 18.55 -32.85 -32.90
N LEU A 7 18.44 -34.11 -33.24
CA LEU A 7 18.26 -34.53 -34.63
C LEU A 7 17.25 -35.68 -34.87
N PHE A 8 16.15 -35.76 -34.15
CA PHE A 8 15.02 -36.62 -34.51
C PHE A 8 13.66 -35.95 -34.19
N THR A 9 13.33 -34.92 -34.94
CA THR A 9 11.92 -34.56 -35.15
C THR A 9 11.64 -34.62 -36.63
N ASN A 10 10.64 -35.44 -37.00
CA ASN A 10 10.07 -35.65 -38.32
C ASN A 10 10.77 -36.64 -39.23
N THR A 11 10.64 -37.92 -38.93
CA THR A 11 10.54 -38.94 -39.99
C THR A 11 9.63 -40.09 -39.52
N ASN A 12 8.68 -40.47 -40.39
CA ASN A 12 7.63 -41.45 -40.17
C ASN A 12 8.21 -42.83 -39.81
N ILE A 13 7.83 -43.39 -38.67
CA ILE A 13 8.28 -44.68 -38.11
C ILE A 13 7.81 -45.91 -38.95
N SER A 14 6.96 -45.73 -39.94
CA SER A 14 6.40 -46.82 -40.72
C SER A 14 7.34 -47.43 -41.81
N THR A 15 8.47 -46.81 -42.13
CA THR A 15 9.34 -47.26 -43.26
C THR A 15 10.60 -47.98 -42.80
N LEU A 16 10.86 -48.14 -41.54
CA LEU A 16 12.09 -48.72 -40.97
C LEU A 16 11.94 -50.18 -40.50
N MET A 17 10.77 -50.79 -40.61
CA MET A 17 10.52 -52.16 -40.10
C MET A 17 10.66 -53.27 -41.12
N ASN A 18 11.14 -53.00 -42.32
CA ASN A 18 11.17 -54.08 -43.42
C ASN A 18 12.53 -54.29 -44.07
N SER A 19 13.63 -54.09 -43.34
CA SER A 19 14.95 -54.50 -43.88
C SER A 19 15.49 -55.75 -43.16
N GLN A 20 15.90 -56.71 -43.95
CA GLN A 20 16.41 -58.00 -43.48
C GLN A 20 17.66 -57.98 -42.59
N GLY A 21 18.24 -56.81 -42.37
CA GLY A 21 19.39 -56.57 -41.46
C GLY A 21 19.10 -56.63 -39.94
N PHE A 22 17.86 -56.49 -39.57
CA PHE A 22 17.52 -56.34 -38.10
C PHE A 22 17.30 -57.70 -37.40
N LYS A 23 17.08 -58.79 -38.17
CA LYS A 23 16.84 -60.14 -37.59
C LYS A 23 18.12 -60.86 -37.11
N LYS A 24 19.31 -60.35 -37.39
CA LYS A 24 20.58 -61.01 -36.99
C LYS A 24 21.20 -60.49 -35.70
N ILE A 25 20.68 -59.37 -35.12
CA ILE A 25 21.24 -58.81 -33.93
C ILE A 25 20.48 -59.29 -32.66
N LEU A 26 19.32 -59.89 -32.78
CA LEU A 26 18.49 -60.33 -31.66
C LEU A 26 18.81 -61.74 -31.11
N GLN A 27 19.91 -62.41 -31.53
CA GLN A 27 20.27 -63.69 -31.02
C GLN A 27 21.62 -63.78 -30.27
N MET A 28 22.17 -62.66 -29.80
CA MET A 28 23.34 -62.76 -28.91
C MET A 28 22.92 -62.55 -27.45
N ARG A 29 22.83 -63.67 -26.77
CA ARG A 29 22.88 -63.98 -25.35
C ARG A 29 23.11 -62.73 -24.46
N ILE A 30 22.08 -62.23 -23.82
CA ILE A 30 22.15 -61.44 -22.57
C ILE A 30 22.05 -62.41 -21.39
N ARG A 31 23.19 -62.76 -20.79
CA ARG A 31 23.27 -63.39 -19.48
C ARG A 31 23.89 -62.36 -18.54
N GLN A 32 23.00 -61.80 -17.70
CA GLN A 32 23.25 -61.14 -16.40
C GLN A 32 24.56 -60.31 -16.28
N PRO A 33 24.49 -59.03 -15.82
CA PRO A 33 23.75 -58.51 -14.68
C PRO A 33 23.05 -57.14 -14.97
N LEU A 34 21.78 -57.17 -15.33
CA LEU A 34 21.00 -55.91 -15.51
C LEU A 34 20.06 -55.63 -14.35
N ILE A 35 20.05 -56.45 -13.28
CA ILE A 35 19.15 -56.29 -12.13
C ILE A 35 19.76 -55.41 -11.03
N LEU A 36 21.09 -55.17 -11.03
CA LEU A 36 21.74 -54.41 -9.98
C LEU A 36 21.88 -52.89 -10.25
N PHE A 37 21.52 -52.44 -11.48
CA PHE A 37 21.65 -51.01 -11.85
C PHE A 37 20.33 -50.23 -11.82
N VAL A 38 19.19 -50.94 -11.79
CA VAL A 38 17.86 -50.28 -11.68
C VAL A 38 17.49 -49.96 -10.24
N SER A 39 18.13 -50.63 -9.26
CA SER A 39 17.87 -50.36 -7.81
C SER A 39 18.61 -49.14 -7.25
N LEU A 40 19.56 -48.56 -7.98
CA LEU A 40 20.34 -47.39 -7.48
C LEU A 40 19.87 -46.06 -8.05
N LEU A 41 18.87 -46.04 -8.94
CA LEU A 41 18.30 -44.77 -9.50
C LEU A 41 16.99 -44.33 -8.85
N ILE A 42 16.52 -45.04 -7.81
CA ILE A 42 15.27 -44.69 -7.09
C ILE A 42 15.53 -43.95 -5.76
N VAL A 43 16.79 -43.74 -5.36
CA VAL A 43 17.15 -43.17 -4.06
C VAL A 43 17.62 -41.70 -4.15
N SER A 44 17.47 -41.02 -5.28
CA SER A 44 17.85 -39.58 -5.33
C SER A 44 16.76 -38.66 -5.88
N CYS A 45 15.50 -38.93 -5.50
CA CYS A 45 14.48 -37.92 -5.40
C CYS A 45 14.20 -37.71 -3.90
N ALA A 46 15.18 -37.23 -3.18
CA ALA A 46 14.91 -36.42 -1.99
C ALA A 46 14.20 -35.17 -2.54
N THR A 47 12.88 -35.17 -2.56
CA THR A 47 12.12 -33.95 -2.57
C THR A 47 12.64 -33.16 -1.39
N GLU A 48 13.49 -32.15 -1.64
CA GLU A 48 13.61 -31.03 -0.72
C GLU A 48 12.15 -30.63 -0.45
N LYS A 49 11.64 -30.98 0.72
CA LYS A 49 10.49 -30.29 1.26
C LYS A 49 10.96 -28.84 1.35
N LYS A 50 10.63 -28.02 0.33
CA LYS A 50 10.58 -26.58 0.52
C LYS A 50 9.69 -26.44 1.75
N GLU A 51 10.28 -26.10 2.89
CA GLU A 51 9.54 -25.55 3.99
C GLU A 51 8.78 -24.37 3.38
N ILE A 52 7.49 -24.55 3.18
CA ILE A 52 6.60 -23.44 2.92
C ILE A 52 6.61 -22.68 4.25
N ILE A 53 7.48 -21.69 4.38
CA ILE A 53 7.44 -20.78 5.52
C ILE A 53 6.09 -20.08 5.38
N GLU A 54 5.15 -20.52 6.19
CA GLU A 54 3.82 -19.93 6.24
C GLU A 54 3.97 -18.44 6.62
N PHE A 55 3.36 -17.57 5.85
CA PHE A 55 3.40 -16.13 6.10
C PHE A 55 2.82 -15.85 7.49
N SER A 56 3.59 -15.19 8.34
CA SER A 56 3.18 -14.81 9.70
C SER A 56 3.35 -13.31 9.91
N PRO A 57 2.26 -12.54 10.00
CA PRO A 57 2.33 -11.11 10.27
C PRO A 57 3.11 -10.79 11.54
N THR A 58 2.94 -11.58 12.60
CA THR A 58 3.65 -11.41 13.88
C THR A 58 5.16 -11.54 13.72
N LYS A 59 5.62 -12.54 12.95
CA LYS A 59 7.07 -12.72 12.71
C LYS A 59 7.63 -11.58 11.90
N VAL A 60 6.97 -11.20 10.82
CA VAL A 60 7.39 -10.10 9.94
C VAL A 60 7.45 -8.79 10.73
N LEU A 61 6.43 -8.47 11.54
CA LEU A 61 6.44 -7.31 12.42
C LEU A 61 7.63 -7.30 13.38
N SER A 62 7.95 -8.44 14.00
CA SER A 62 9.10 -8.53 14.90
C SER A 62 10.42 -8.22 14.20
N ASP A 63 10.59 -8.66 12.95
CA ASP A 63 11.80 -8.39 12.19
C ASP A 63 11.84 -6.92 11.70
N ASN A 64 10.70 -6.37 11.28
CA ASN A 64 10.55 -4.96 10.92
C ASN A 64 10.86 -4.03 12.10
N VAL A 65 10.38 -4.32 13.30
CA VAL A 65 10.65 -3.54 14.53
C VAL A 65 12.14 -3.42 14.79
N LYS A 66 12.91 -4.52 14.64
CA LYS A 66 14.36 -4.49 14.81
C LYS A 66 15.05 -3.56 13.79
N LYS A 67 14.61 -3.65 12.53
CA LYS A 67 15.13 -2.82 11.44
C LYS A 67 14.79 -1.36 11.63
N ILE A 68 13.53 -1.03 11.96
CA ILE A 68 13.08 0.33 12.25
C ILE A 68 13.88 0.93 13.42
N LYS A 69 14.09 0.17 14.49
CA LYS A 69 14.89 0.61 15.63
C LYS A 69 16.34 0.92 15.25
N ALA A 70 16.95 0.07 14.42
CA ALA A 70 18.30 0.31 13.91
C ALA A 70 18.34 1.56 13.02
N THR A 71 17.39 1.74 12.11
CA THR A 71 17.28 2.93 11.26
C THR A 71 17.08 4.21 12.08
N ALA A 72 16.22 4.19 13.11
CA ALA A 72 15.96 5.35 13.96
C ALA A 72 17.24 5.88 14.63
N SER A 73 18.17 4.99 14.96
CA SER A 73 19.46 5.38 15.57
C SER A 73 20.41 6.09 14.60
N THR A 74 20.13 6.07 13.29
CA THR A 74 20.97 6.70 12.25
C THR A 74 20.43 8.05 11.77
N VAL A 75 19.16 8.37 12.04
CA VAL A 75 18.58 9.67 11.71
C VAL A 75 18.89 10.64 12.86
N GLU A 76 19.89 11.50 12.64
CA GLU A 76 20.47 12.30 13.73
C GLU A 76 19.55 13.43 14.19
N SER A 77 18.93 14.17 13.25
CA SER A 77 18.12 15.35 13.57
C SER A 77 16.62 15.02 13.59
N ALA A 78 15.93 15.52 14.62
CA ALA A 78 14.49 15.29 14.79
C ALA A 78 13.61 16.04 13.79
N ASP A 79 14.15 17.03 13.07
CA ASP A 79 13.49 17.83 12.05
C ASP A 79 13.81 17.36 10.61
N GLN A 80 14.47 16.21 10.48
CA GLN A 80 14.81 15.56 9.22
C GLN A 80 14.07 14.23 9.12
N PHE A 81 13.17 14.12 8.15
CA PHE A 81 12.28 12.98 8.00
C PHE A 81 12.68 12.12 6.80
N PRO A 82 12.82 10.79 6.97
CA PRO A 82 12.99 9.86 5.86
C PRO A 82 11.93 10.07 4.77
N ARG A 83 12.37 10.10 3.50
CA ARG A 83 11.49 10.25 2.36
C ARG A 83 11.61 9.09 1.37
N ASN A 84 12.77 8.96 0.75
CA ASN A 84 13.09 7.90 -0.21
C ASN A 84 14.55 7.48 -0.10
N ILE A 85 14.89 6.35 -0.74
CA ILE A 85 16.30 5.92 -0.90
C ILE A 85 16.58 5.88 -2.38
N PRO A 86 17.38 6.82 -2.94
CA PRO A 86 17.71 6.85 -4.35
C PRO A 86 18.43 5.58 -4.82
N GLU A 87 18.36 5.32 -6.11
CA GLU A 87 19.05 4.20 -6.73
C GLU A 87 20.55 4.19 -6.38
N GLY A 88 21.05 3.04 -5.98
CA GLY A 88 22.45 2.83 -5.57
C GLY A 88 22.81 3.33 -4.16
N GLN A 89 21.88 3.93 -3.42
CA GLN A 89 22.04 4.30 -2.02
C GLN A 89 21.45 3.24 -1.08
N THR A 90 21.84 3.30 0.20
CA THR A 90 21.37 2.37 1.24
C THR A 90 20.72 3.08 2.43
N THR A 91 20.80 4.41 2.45
CA THR A 91 20.28 5.26 3.52
C THR A 91 19.24 6.22 3.00
N TRP A 92 18.30 6.60 3.88
CA TRP A 92 17.28 7.55 3.55
C TRP A 92 17.83 8.93 3.17
N GLU A 93 17.33 9.49 2.06
CA GLU A 93 17.29 10.94 1.91
C GLU A 93 16.20 11.49 2.82
N THR A 94 16.46 12.65 3.41
CA THR A 94 15.56 13.27 4.37
C THR A 94 15.03 14.60 3.84
N VAL A 95 13.84 14.96 4.34
CA VAL A 95 13.14 16.21 4.07
C VAL A 95 12.83 16.94 5.37
N ASP A 96 12.47 18.21 5.26
CA ASP A 96 12.05 19.00 6.40
C ASP A 96 10.59 18.75 6.83
N VAL A 97 10.15 19.42 7.87
CA VAL A 97 8.82 19.29 8.47
C VAL A 97 7.68 19.67 7.53
N TYR A 98 7.92 20.48 6.51
CA TYR A 98 6.90 20.97 5.58
C TYR A 98 6.67 20.03 4.39
N ASP A 99 7.49 18.99 4.22
CA ASP A 99 7.21 17.96 3.22
C ASP A 99 6.00 17.13 3.65
N TRP A 100 5.10 16.85 2.70
CA TRP A 100 3.88 16.09 2.94
C TRP A 100 4.11 14.69 3.53
N CYS A 101 5.32 14.14 3.33
CA CYS A 101 5.72 12.83 3.86
C CYS A 101 6.19 12.87 5.32
N SER A 102 6.36 14.04 5.94
CA SER A 102 7.02 14.17 7.24
C SER A 102 6.35 13.40 8.38
N GLY A 103 5.02 13.17 8.29
CA GLY A 103 4.26 12.41 9.30
C GLY A 103 4.42 10.89 9.25
N PHE A 104 4.86 10.33 8.11
CA PHE A 104 4.93 8.87 7.95
C PHE A 104 6.01 8.22 8.80
N TRP A 105 7.19 8.83 8.90
CA TRP A 105 8.26 8.27 9.73
C TRP A 105 7.90 8.17 11.22
N PRO A 106 7.45 9.23 11.90
CA PRO A 106 6.96 9.08 13.26
C PRO A 106 5.77 8.11 13.36
N GLY A 107 4.90 8.04 12.33
CA GLY A 107 3.82 7.04 12.26
C GLY A 107 4.36 5.61 12.27
N ILE A 108 5.42 5.31 11.50
CA ILE A 108 6.11 4.01 11.50
C ILE A 108 6.67 3.69 12.89
N LEU A 109 7.26 4.67 13.56
CA LEU A 109 7.79 4.50 14.91
C LEU A 109 6.70 4.21 15.92
N TRP A 110 5.55 4.88 15.83
CA TRP A 110 4.38 4.58 16.67
C TRP A 110 3.83 3.18 16.42
N TYR A 111 3.76 2.72 15.18
CA TYR A 111 3.38 1.33 14.86
C TYR A 111 4.40 0.32 15.38
N ALA A 112 5.69 0.63 15.28
CA ALA A 112 6.74 -0.24 15.85
C ALA A 112 6.65 -0.31 17.38
N TYR A 113 6.32 0.79 18.06
CA TYR A 113 6.02 0.80 19.49
C TYR A 113 4.77 -0.04 19.81
N GLU A 114 3.68 0.14 19.08
CA GLU A 114 2.45 -0.66 19.27
C GLU A 114 2.71 -2.17 19.11
N ALA A 115 3.55 -2.53 18.14
CA ALA A 115 3.89 -3.94 17.87
C ALA A 115 4.77 -4.58 18.95
N SER A 116 5.62 -3.79 19.62
CA SER A 116 6.70 -4.30 20.49
C SER A 116 6.58 -3.93 21.97
N GLY A 117 5.94 -2.82 22.29
CA GLY A 117 5.97 -2.23 23.64
C GLY A 117 7.34 -1.65 24.04
N ASP A 118 8.27 -1.47 23.09
CA ASP A 118 9.63 -0.99 23.39
C ASP A 118 9.65 0.50 23.66
N GLU A 119 9.85 0.90 24.93
CA GLU A 119 9.90 2.29 25.38
C GLU A 119 11.03 3.10 24.72
N SER A 120 12.07 2.45 24.19
CA SER A 120 13.10 3.18 23.44
C SER A 120 12.59 3.63 22.06
N ILE A 121 11.74 2.84 21.41
CA ILE A 121 11.09 3.20 20.16
C ILE A 121 10.05 4.30 20.39
N LYS A 122 9.29 4.23 21.50
CA LYS A 122 8.37 5.29 21.89
C LYS A 122 9.07 6.65 22.00
N LYS A 123 10.22 6.70 22.64
CA LYS A 123 11.02 7.93 22.75
C LYS A 123 11.43 8.48 21.38
N GLU A 124 11.80 7.63 20.44
CA GLU A 124 12.10 8.08 19.07
C GLU A 124 10.80 8.55 18.37
N ALA A 125 9.67 7.87 18.56
CA ALA A 125 8.39 8.31 18.02
C ALA A 125 7.99 9.70 18.56
N GLU A 126 8.12 9.93 19.85
CA GLU A 126 7.90 11.24 20.49
C GLU A 126 8.84 12.33 19.95
N LYS A 127 10.14 12.00 19.82
CA LYS A 127 11.17 12.89 19.28
C LYS A 127 10.83 13.37 17.85
N PHE A 128 10.45 12.47 16.94
CA PHE A 128 10.10 12.82 15.56
C PHE A 128 8.67 13.35 15.41
N THR A 129 7.77 13.12 16.35
CA THR A 129 6.44 13.73 16.37
C THR A 129 6.49 15.20 16.74
N ALA A 130 7.30 15.58 17.72
CA ALA A 130 7.32 16.92 18.31
C ALA A 130 7.49 18.08 17.30
N PRO A 131 8.38 18.05 16.31
CA PRO A 131 8.56 19.14 15.34
C PRO A 131 7.32 19.41 14.48
N LEU A 132 6.49 18.38 14.21
CA LEU A 132 5.28 18.50 13.39
C LEU A 132 4.19 19.37 14.03
N LYS A 133 4.34 19.73 15.31
CA LYS A 133 3.48 20.72 16.00
C LYS A 133 3.38 22.03 15.21
N THR A 134 4.45 22.44 14.53
CA THR A 134 4.47 23.70 13.76
C THR A 134 3.41 23.71 12.65
N ILE A 135 3.12 22.55 12.02
CA ILE A 135 2.12 22.44 10.97
C ILE A 135 0.71 22.79 11.48
N ALA A 136 0.38 22.35 12.69
CA ALA A 136 -0.92 22.61 13.29
C ALA A 136 -1.21 24.09 13.57
N TYR A 137 -0.18 24.92 13.68
CA TYR A 137 -0.28 26.34 14.05
C TYR A 137 0.23 27.29 12.94
N SER A 138 0.57 26.76 11.76
CA SER A 138 0.96 27.55 10.59
C SER A 138 -0.22 27.67 9.61
N PRO A 139 -0.27 28.69 8.75
CA PRO A 139 -1.23 28.72 7.67
C PRO A 139 -1.12 27.49 6.77
N ALA A 140 -2.26 26.91 6.36
CA ALA A 140 -2.27 25.77 5.47
C ALA A 140 -1.78 26.14 4.07
N ASP A 141 -0.73 25.50 3.59
CA ASP A 141 -0.19 25.66 2.22
C ASP A 141 -0.56 24.50 1.29
N ASN A 142 -1.04 23.37 1.86
CA ASN A 142 -1.59 22.23 1.16
C ASN A 142 -2.55 21.44 2.08
N HIS A 143 -3.21 20.41 1.52
CA HIS A 143 -4.17 19.59 2.25
C HIS A 143 -3.56 18.46 3.09
N ASP A 144 -2.25 18.21 2.99
CA ASP A 144 -1.60 17.02 3.56
C ASP A 144 -1.40 17.11 5.09
N ILE A 145 -2.06 18.04 5.74
CA ILE A 145 -2.03 18.23 7.21
C ILE A 145 -2.43 16.96 7.95
N GLY A 146 -3.38 16.18 7.40
CA GLY A 146 -3.73 14.87 7.95
C GLY A 146 -2.56 13.90 7.87
N PHE A 147 -1.90 13.77 6.73
CA PHE A 147 -0.72 12.93 6.58
C PHE A 147 0.44 13.36 7.50
N MET A 148 0.65 14.66 7.67
CA MET A 148 1.73 15.15 8.53
C MET A 148 1.40 15.01 10.01
N VAL A 149 0.19 15.41 10.45
CA VAL A 149 -0.14 15.53 11.87
C VAL A 149 -0.95 14.34 12.40
N TYR A 150 -1.93 13.82 11.64
CA TYR A 150 -2.75 12.73 12.15
C TYR A 150 -1.99 11.40 12.23
N LEU A 151 -1.13 11.12 11.26
CA LEU A 151 -0.31 9.90 11.29
C LEU A 151 0.78 9.93 12.38
N SER A 152 1.13 11.10 12.89
CA SER A 152 2.12 11.29 13.97
C SER A 152 1.44 11.49 15.32
N TYR A 153 0.88 12.65 15.55
CA TYR A 153 0.19 13.00 16.80
C TYR A 153 -1.05 12.14 17.07
N GLY A 154 -1.78 11.71 16.04
CA GLY A 154 -2.95 10.85 16.18
C GLY A 154 -2.59 9.49 16.76
N HIS A 155 -1.55 8.83 16.23
CA HIS A 155 -1.06 7.58 16.82
C HIS A 155 -0.50 7.79 18.22
N GLY A 156 0.25 8.87 18.43
CA GLY A 156 0.75 9.22 19.76
C GLY A 156 -0.39 9.39 20.77
N TYR A 157 -1.44 10.16 20.42
CA TYR A 157 -2.61 10.32 21.28
C TYR A 157 -3.33 8.99 21.55
N ARG A 158 -3.56 8.20 20.52
CA ARG A 158 -4.22 6.89 20.64
C ARG A 158 -3.49 5.94 21.60
N LEU A 159 -2.16 5.97 21.61
CA LEU A 159 -1.34 5.05 22.39
C LEU A 159 -0.98 5.57 23.78
N THR A 160 -0.98 6.90 24.00
CA THR A 160 -0.54 7.51 25.26
C THR A 160 -1.65 8.22 26.02
N GLY A 161 -2.68 8.70 25.32
CA GLY A 161 -3.72 9.56 25.90
C GLY A 161 -3.23 10.98 26.25
N ASP A 162 -2.07 11.40 25.72
CA ASP A 162 -1.48 12.70 26.06
C ASP A 162 -2.40 13.86 25.64
N PRO A 163 -2.87 14.70 26.59
CA PRO A 163 -3.77 15.80 26.28
C PRO A 163 -3.14 16.90 25.42
N GLU A 164 -1.82 17.05 25.41
CA GLU A 164 -1.14 17.99 24.51
C GLU A 164 -1.28 17.54 23.05
N TYR A 165 -1.15 16.25 22.78
CA TYR A 165 -1.35 15.70 21.44
C TYR A 165 -2.77 15.94 20.92
N LYS A 166 -3.77 15.81 21.80
CA LYS A 166 -5.16 16.16 21.47
C LYS A 166 -5.31 17.62 21.04
N GLN A 167 -4.67 18.55 21.73
CA GLN A 167 -4.74 19.98 21.38
C GLN A 167 -4.09 20.26 20.02
N VAL A 168 -2.96 19.63 19.72
CA VAL A 168 -2.30 19.75 18.42
C VAL A 168 -3.20 19.23 17.30
N LEU A 169 -3.85 18.09 17.49
CA LEU A 169 -4.78 17.51 16.52
C LEU A 169 -5.99 18.40 16.24
N LEU A 170 -6.58 18.98 17.28
CA LEU A 170 -7.70 19.91 17.12
C LEU A 170 -7.27 21.16 16.33
N SER A 171 -6.12 21.76 16.66
CA SER A 171 -5.59 22.90 15.91
C SER A 171 -5.25 22.54 14.45
N ALA A 172 -4.71 21.35 14.21
CA ALA A 172 -4.43 20.88 12.85
C ALA A 172 -5.71 20.72 12.01
N ALA A 173 -6.79 20.22 12.63
CA ALA A 173 -8.10 20.11 11.97
C ALA A 173 -8.67 21.49 11.60
N ASP A 174 -8.60 22.47 12.52
CA ASP A 174 -9.01 23.84 12.25
C ASP A 174 -8.17 24.45 11.11
N THR A 175 -6.86 24.18 11.10
CA THR A 175 -5.94 24.65 10.05
C THR A 175 -6.31 24.04 8.68
N LEU A 176 -6.56 22.73 8.61
CA LEU A 176 -7.00 22.06 7.37
C LEU A 176 -8.33 22.63 6.87
N ALA A 177 -9.27 22.88 7.78
CA ALA A 177 -10.59 23.43 7.46
C ALA A 177 -10.52 24.83 6.81
N THR A 178 -9.43 25.59 7.01
CA THR A 178 -9.25 26.90 6.34
C THR A 178 -9.17 26.80 4.82
N LEU A 179 -8.84 25.63 4.28
CA LEU A 179 -8.80 25.39 2.83
C LEU A 179 -10.17 25.04 2.23
N TYR A 180 -11.22 24.93 3.04
CA TYR A 180 -12.55 24.57 2.56
C TYR A 180 -13.20 25.75 1.82
N ASN A 181 -13.72 25.45 0.61
CA ASN A 181 -14.55 26.40 -0.15
C ASN A 181 -16.01 25.95 -0.14
N PRO A 182 -16.92 26.67 0.52
CA PRO A 182 -18.32 26.26 0.63
C PRO A 182 -19.08 26.28 -0.69
N ASN A 183 -18.64 27.08 -1.69
CA ASN A 183 -19.28 27.07 -3.02
C ASN A 183 -19.01 25.77 -3.75
N VAL A 184 -17.80 25.23 -3.64
CA VAL A 184 -17.41 23.94 -4.23
C VAL A 184 -17.85 22.78 -3.35
N GLY A 185 -17.87 22.98 -2.03
CA GLY A 185 -18.14 21.95 -1.04
C GLY A 185 -16.94 21.03 -0.79
N SER A 186 -15.71 21.49 -1.12
CA SER A 186 -14.50 20.70 -0.93
C SER A 186 -13.32 21.52 -0.42
N ILE A 187 -12.32 20.84 0.11
CA ILE A 187 -11.04 21.39 0.55
C ILE A 187 -10.15 21.58 -0.67
N LEU A 188 -9.57 22.77 -0.83
CA LEU A 188 -8.57 23.08 -1.84
C LEU A 188 -7.29 22.29 -1.55
N SER A 189 -6.89 21.41 -2.46
CA SER A 189 -5.74 20.55 -2.20
C SER A 189 -4.41 21.29 -2.33
N TRP A 190 -4.23 22.04 -3.41
CA TRP A 190 -2.97 22.73 -3.69
C TRP A 190 -3.19 24.22 -4.01
N PRO A 191 -3.16 25.11 -3.01
CA PRO A 191 -3.24 26.57 -3.22
C PRO A 191 -2.22 27.09 -4.25
N SER A 192 -1.01 26.52 -4.27
CA SER A 192 0.05 26.87 -5.24
C SER A 192 -0.27 26.51 -6.69
N GLN A 193 -1.23 25.61 -6.94
CA GLN A 193 -1.57 25.09 -8.27
C GLN A 193 -2.87 25.69 -8.85
N VAL A 194 -3.49 26.67 -8.21
CA VAL A 194 -4.78 27.25 -8.66
C VAL A 194 -4.71 27.87 -10.06
N LYS A 195 -3.54 28.31 -10.51
CA LYS A 195 -3.35 28.80 -11.89
C LYS A 195 -3.50 27.68 -12.92
N LYS A 196 -3.14 26.44 -12.56
CA LYS A 196 -3.19 25.27 -13.44
C LYS A 196 -4.52 24.53 -13.32
N PHE A 197 -4.99 24.31 -12.10
CA PHE A 197 -6.11 23.42 -11.83
C PHE A 197 -7.33 24.11 -11.20
N LYS A 198 -7.36 25.45 -11.12
CA LYS A 198 -8.43 26.22 -10.44
C LYS A 198 -8.58 25.82 -8.98
N HIS A 199 -9.82 25.80 -8.44
CA HIS A 199 -10.05 25.09 -7.18
C HIS A 199 -9.87 23.61 -7.47
N ASN A 200 -8.81 23.03 -6.91
CA ASN A 200 -8.45 21.63 -7.17
C ASN A 200 -8.70 20.78 -5.93
N THR A 201 -9.30 19.64 -6.18
CA THR A 201 -9.53 18.58 -5.19
C THR A 201 -8.88 17.31 -5.71
N ILE A 202 -7.93 16.73 -4.97
CA ILE A 202 -7.32 15.47 -5.38
C ILE A 202 -7.80 14.32 -4.51
N ILE A 203 -7.74 13.12 -5.07
CA ILE A 203 -8.25 11.93 -4.38
C ILE A 203 -7.53 11.64 -3.06
N ASP A 204 -6.26 11.97 -2.98
CA ASP A 204 -5.40 11.82 -1.78
C ASP A 204 -6.00 12.53 -0.55
N ASN A 205 -6.73 13.63 -0.77
CA ASN A 205 -7.36 14.39 0.31
C ASN A 205 -8.38 13.57 1.11
N MET A 206 -8.96 12.52 0.52
CA MET A 206 -9.85 11.60 1.23
C MET A 206 -9.21 10.98 2.47
N MET A 207 -7.88 10.78 2.46
CA MET A 207 -7.13 10.27 3.60
C MET A 207 -6.96 11.31 4.71
N ASN A 208 -6.93 12.59 4.36
CA ASN A 208 -6.78 13.70 5.31
C ASN A 208 -8.08 14.03 6.05
N LEU A 209 -9.24 13.55 5.57
CA LEU A 209 -10.55 13.77 6.20
C LEU A 209 -10.67 13.09 7.56
N GLU A 210 -9.92 12.01 7.82
CA GLU A 210 -9.97 11.31 9.10
C GLU A 210 -9.63 12.24 10.27
N LEU A 211 -8.69 13.18 10.08
CA LEU A 211 -8.37 14.20 11.05
C LEU A 211 -9.60 15.06 11.40
N LEU A 212 -10.40 15.47 10.42
CA LEU A 212 -11.59 16.30 10.63
C LEU A 212 -12.69 15.51 11.34
N PHE A 213 -12.98 14.29 10.90
CA PHE A 213 -13.94 13.41 11.57
C PHE A 213 -13.54 13.14 13.02
N TRP A 214 -12.25 12.85 13.24
CA TRP A 214 -11.72 12.62 14.57
C TRP A 214 -11.89 13.88 15.46
N ALA A 215 -11.51 15.06 14.96
CA ALA A 215 -11.57 16.30 15.70
C ALA A 215 -13.00 16.63 16.12
N ALA A 216 -13.99 16.51 15.23
CA ALA A 216 -15.40 16.72 15.52
C ALA A 216 -15.91 15.81 16.66
N LYS A 217 -15.45 14.55 16.71
CA LYS A 217 -15.82 13.59 17.76
C LYS A 217 -15.07 13.78 19.08
N ASN A 218 -13.97 14.54 19.05
CA ASN A 218 -13.07 14.72 20.19
C ASN A 218 -13.06 16.16 20.77
N GLY A 219 -14.08 16.95 20.48
CA GLY A 219 -14.29 18.27 21.10
C GLY A 219 -13.96 19.46 20.20
N GLY A 220 -13.67 19.23 18.90
CA GLY A 220 -13.68 20.25 17.86
C GLY A 220 -15.09 20.67 17.46
N SER A 221 -15.21 21.67 16.55
CA SER A 221 -16.50 22.07 15.99
C SER A 221 -17.15 20.95 15.19
N HIS A 222 -18.48 20.85 15.24
CA HIS A 222 -19.24 19.95 14.36
C HIS A 222 -19.07 20.31 12.89
N ASP A 223 -18.80 21.57 12.56
CA ASP A 223 -18.54 22.01 11.18
C ASP A 223 -17.41 21.22 10.52
N LEU A 224 -16.43 20.72 11.30
CA LEU A 224 -15.35 19.87 10.77
C LEU A 224 -15.88 18.55 10.20
N TYR A 225 -16.90 17.98 10.84
CA TYR A 225 -17.60 16.80 10.32
C TYR A 225 -18.32 17.12 9.01
N ASP A 226 -19.07 18.22 8.98
CA ASP A 226 -19.82 18.64 7.80
C ASP A 226 -18.89 18.94 6.61
N ILE A 227 -17.74 19.56 6.86
CA ILE A 227 -16.68 19.80 5.86
C ILE A 227 -16.16 18.48 5.30
N ALA A 228 -15.83 17.52 6.17
CA ALA A 228 -15.31 16.22 5.74
C ALA A 228 -16.34 15.44 4.92
N GLU A 229 -17.59 15.38 5.37
CA GLU A 229 -18.67 14.72 4.65
C GLU A 229 -18.98 15.41 3.31
N SER A 230 -19.00 16.73 3.26
CA SER A 230 -19.19 17.52 2.05
C SER A 230 -18.07 17.23 1.03
N HIS A 231 -16.82 17.26 1.47
CA HIS A 231 -15.67 16.93 0.61
C HIS A 231 -15.77 15.52 0.03
N ALA A 232 -16.10 14.52 0.87
CA ALA A 232 -16.28 13.14 0.41
C ALA A 232 -17.41 13.00 -0.62
N ASN A 233 -18.52 13.73 -0.44
CA ASN A 233 -19.62 13.79 -1.41
C ASN A 233 -19.19 14.36 -2.77
N VAL A 234 -18.45 15.49 -2.76
CA VAL A 234 -17.94 16.13 -3.99
C VAL A 234 -16.98 15.20 -4.71
N THR A 235 -16.09 14.56 -3.98
CA THR A 235 -15.13 13.58 -4.52
C THR A 235 -15.86 12.37 -5.11
N MET A 236 -16.79 11.78 -4.40
CA MET A 236 -17.59 10.64 -4.90
C MET A 236 -18.32 10.98 -6.20
N LYS A 237 -18.94 12.16 -6.27
CA LYS A 237 -19.76 12.58 -7.41
C LYS A 237 -18.93 12.90 -8.65
N ASN A 238 -17.73 13.49 -8.49
CA ASN A 238 -17.01 14.10 -9.60
C ASN A 238 -15.69 13.40 -9.96
N LEU A 239 -15.02 12.73 -9.00
CA LEU A 239 -13.75 12.07 -9.24
C LEU A 239 -13.90 10.57 -9.52
N VAL A 240 -14.94 9.91 -8.97
CA VAL A 240 -15.23 8.51 -9.29
C VAL A 240 -15.94 8.43 -10.64
N ARG A 241 -15.30 7.79 -11.60
CA ARG A 241 -15.80 7.65 -12.97
C ARG A 241 -16.87 6.54 -13.07
N PRO A 242 -17.68 6.53 -14.15
CA PRO A 242 -18.68 5.48 -14.35
C PRO A 242 -18.11 4.05 -14.42
N ASP A 243 -16.85 3.90 -14.85
CA ASP A 243 -16.13 2.63 -14.89
C ASP A 243 -15.50 2.23 -13.54
N SER A 244 -15.69 3.05 -12.50
CA SER A 244 -15.11 2.90 -11.16
C SER A 244 -13.61 3.17 -11.04
N ALA A 245 -12.96 3.66 -12.09
CA ALA A 245 -11.65 4.29 -11.96
C ALA A 245 -11.78 5.71 -11.40
N ILE A 246 -10.69 6.28 -10.90
CA ILE A 246 -10.71 7.57 -10.21
C ILE A 246 -9.82 8.57 -10.93
N TYR A 247 -10.33 9.78 -11.17
CA TYR A 247 -9.50 10.93 -11.52
C TYR A 247 -8.60 11.30 -10.35
N HIS A 248 -7.32 11.57 -10.66
CA HIS A 248 -6.41 12.07 -9.63
C HIS A 248 -6.85 13.47 -9.15
N VAL A 249 -7.16 14.39 -10.07
CA VAL A 249 -7.48 15.80 -9.80
C VAL A 249 -8.85 16.14 -10.37
N GLY A 250 -9.75 16.68 -9.55
CA GLY A 250 -10.94 17.39 -9.97
C GLY A 250 -10.69 18.88 -9.96
N SER A 251 -11.00 19.57 -11.08
CA SER A 251 -10.95 21.03 -11.19
C SER A 251 -12.35 21.63 -11.10
N PHE A 252 -12.51 22.68 -10.32
CA PHE A 252 -13.82 23.32 -10.09
C PHE A 252 -13.74 24.83 -10.25
N ASP A 253 -14.86 25.44 -10.63
CA ASP A 253 -15.02 26.89 -10.54
C ASP A 253 -15.23 27.28 -9.06
N GLU A 254 -14.36 28.14 -8.56
CA GLU A 254 -14.35 28.51 -7.14
C GLU A 254 -15.54 29.38 -6.71
N VAL A 255 -16.27 29.99 -7.66
CA VAL A 255 -17.41 30.88 -7.42
C VAL A 255 -18.73 30.15 -7.57
N THR A 256 -18.90 29.38 -8.67
CA THR A 256 -20.15 28.64 -8.93
C THR A 256 -20.18 27.26 -8.30
N GLY A 257 -19.02 26.69 -7.98
CA GLY A 257 -18.88 25.32 -7.49
C GLY A 257 -18.98 24.26 -8.59
N ASP A 258 -19.11 24.65 -9.86
CA ASP A 258 -19.26 23.71 -10.96
C ASP A 258 -18.00 22.90 -11.21
N PHE A 259 -18.17 21.58 -11.43
CA PHE A 259 -17.09 20.72 -11.88
C PHE A 259 -16.71 21.06 -13.32
N ILE A 260 -15.44 21.34 -13.56
CA ILE A 260 -14.92 21.72 -14.89
C ILE A 260 -14.41 20.47 -15.63
N GLU A 261 -13.47 19.74 -15.01
CA GLU A 261 -12.82 18.59 -15.65
C GLU A 261 -12.09 17.70 -14.64
N GLY A 262 -11.94 16.42 -15.00
CA GLY A 262 -11.03 15.49 -14.34
C GLY A 262 -9.65 15.52 -15.00
N LYS A 263 -8.61 15.47 -14.20
CA LYS A 263 -7.20 15.53 -14.65
C LYS A 263 -6.33 14.56 -13.89
N THR A 264 -5.12 14.37 -14.38
CA THR A 264 -4.05 13.75 -13.62
C THR A 264 -2.88 14.70 -13.39
N HIS A 265 -2.12 14.42 -12.31
CA HIS A 265 -0.84 15.04 -12.05
C HIS A 265 0.27 14.00 -11.96
N GLN A 266 -0.02 12.84 -11.35
CA GLN A 266 0.94 11.75 -11.12
C GLN A 266 0.65 10.52 -12.00
N GLY A 267 -0.55 10.38 -12.59
CA GLY A 267 -0.89 9.29 -13.50
C GLY A 267 -0.35 9.49 -14.92
N TYR A 268 -0.50 8.47 -15.75
CA TYR A 268 -0.05 8.46 -17.14
C TYR A 268 -0.80 9.44 -18.04
N ALA A 269 -2.13 9.46 -17.94
CA ALA A 269 -3.02 10.35 -18.70
C ALA A 269 -4.25 10.71 -17.86
N ASP A 270 -4.99 11.76 -18.26
CA ASP A 270 -6.18 12.22 -17.51
C ASP A 270 -7.19 11.10 -17.32
N GLU A 271 -7.38 10.23 -18.31
CA GLU A 271 -8.32 9.11 -18.28
C GLU A 271 -7.67 7.78 -17.82
N SER A 272 -6.39 7.75 -17.46
CA SER A 272 -5.74 6.54 -16.95
C SER A 272 -6.14 6.25 -15.51
N MET A 273 -5.87 5.03 -15.05
CA MET A 273 -6.08 4.61 -13.68
C MET A 273 -4.73 4.60 -12.95
N TRP A 274 -4.38 5.74 -12.35
CA TRP A 274 -3.20 5.84 -11.49
C TRP A 274 -3.37 4.96 -10.25
N ALA A 275 -2.44 4.01 -10.06
CA ALA A 275 -2.61 2.94 -9.07
C ALA A 275 -2.81 3.47 -7.65
N ARG A 276 -1.93 4.36 -7.17
CA ARG A 276 -2.04 4.91 -5.81
C ARG A 276 -3.28 5.77 -5.63
N GLY A 277 -3.69 6.54 -6.66
CA GLY A 277 -4.94 7.30 -6.62
C GLY A 277 -6.16 6.40 -6.46
N GLN A 278 -6.19 5.27 -7.17
CA GLN A 278 -7.27 4.28 -7.02
C GLN A 278 -7.31 3.74 -5.58
N THR A 279 -6.16 3.47 -4.97
CA THR A 279 -6.09 2.93 -3.61
C THR A 279 -6.41 3.96 -2.53
N TRP A 280 -6.08 5.25 -2.75
CA TRP A 280 -6.58 6.34 -1.90
C TRP A 280 -8.10 6.39 -1.87
N GLY A 281 -8.75 6.14 -3.02
CA GLY A 281 -10.20 6.05 -3.09
C GLY A 281 -10.76 4.85 -2.33
N ILE A 282 -10.16 3.67 -2.44
CA ILE A 282 -10.59 2.49 -1.66
C ILE A 282 -10.60 2.83 -0.18
N TYR A 283 -9.46 3.29 0.34
CA TYR A 283 -9.28 3.50 1.77
C TYR A 283 -10.05 4.73 2.26
N GLY A 284 -9.98 5.85 1.53
CA GLY A 284 -10.65 7.08 1.92
C GLY A 284 -12.17 6.97 1.94
N PHE A 285 -12.80 6.27 0.99
CA PHE A 285 -14.24 6.01 1.03
C PHE A 285 -14.63 4.99 2.10
N ALA A 286 -13.78 4.00 2.42
CA ALA A 286 -14.01 3.11 3.56
C ALA A 286 -13.98 3.90 4.89
N ILE A 287 -13.00 4.80 5.08
CA ILE A 287 -12.96 5.71 6.24
C ILE A 287 -14.22 6.57 6.29
N ALA A 288 -14.61 7.22 5.18
CA ALA A 288 -15.81 8.03 5.14
C ALA A 288 -17.07 7.23 5.48
N ALA A 289 -17.19 5.98 5.00
CA ALA A 289 -18.28 5.09 5.36
C ALA A 289 -18.30 4.75 6.85
N ARG A 290 -17.16 4.42 7.44
CA ARG A 290 -17.01 4.17 8.88
C ARG A 290 -17.43 5.37 9.73
N GLU A 291 -16.96 6.56 9.35
CA GLU A 291 -17.16 7.77 10.13
C GLU A 291 -18.60 8.30 10.07
N THR A 292 -19.29 8.09 8.93
CA THR A 292 -20.62 8.63 8.67
C THR A 292 -21.76 7.59 8.71
N ASN A 293 -21.42 6.29 8.71
CA ASN A 293 -22.38 5.17 8.53
C ASN A 293 -23.18 5.27 7.21
N ARG A 294 -22.65 5.94 6.19
CA ARG A 294 -23.33 6.12 4.90
C ARG A 294 -23.05 4.95 3.96
N LYS A 295 -24.13 4.35 3.51
CA LYS A 295 -24.08 3.21 2.59
C LYS A 295 -23.52 3.56 1.21
N ASP A 296 -23.76 4.74 0.70
CA ASP A 296 -23.25 5.16 -0.62
C ASP A 296 -21.74 5.33 -0.65
N PHE A 297 -21.10 5.76 0.44
CA PHE A 297 -19.65 5.73 0.57
C PHE A 297 -19.12 4.29 0.64
N LEU A 298 -19.80 3.40 1.38
CA LEU A 298 -19.44 1.98 1.43
C LEU A 298 -19.54 1.34 0.04
N ASP A 299 -20.67 1.54 -0.65
CA ASP A 299 -20.90 1.01 -2.00
C ASP A 299 -19.86 1.56 -3.00
N THR A 300 -19.41 2.81 -2.81
CA THR A 300 -18.35 3.42 -3.62
C THR A 300 -17.02 2.75 -3.37
N SER A 301 -16.61 2.58 -2.10
CA SER A 301 -15.37 1.88 -1.76
C SER A 301 -15.37 0.46 -2.33
N ILE A 302 -16.49 -0.29 -2.23
CA ILE A 302 -16.66 -1.63 -2.80
C ILE A 302 -16.39 -1.62 -4.31
N LYS A 303 -17.05 -0.73 -5.06
CA LYS A 303 -16.89 -0.64 -6.53
C LYS A 303 -15.45 -0.32 -6.94
N VAL A 304 -14.83 0.62 -6.25
CA VAL A 304 -13.45 1.06 -6.51
C VAL A 304 -12.46 -0.07 -6.18
N ALA A 305 -12.69 -0.80 -5.06
CA ALA A 305 -11.89 -1.95 -4.66
C ALA A 305 -12.01 -3.11 -5.65
N ASP A 306 -13.23 -3.46 -6.06
CA ASP A 306 -13.47 -4.52 -7.01
C ASP A 306 -12.85 -4.21 -8.38
N HIS A 307 -12.92 -2.95 -8.83
CA HIS A 307 -12.27 -2.53 -10.07
C HIS A 307 -10.74 -2.65 -9.97
N PHE A 308 -10.13 -2.24 -8.85
CA PHE A 308 -8.71 -2.40 -8.59
C PHE A 308 -8.28 -3.86 -8.62
N LEU A 309 -8.97 -4.73 -7.86
CA LEU A 309 -8.64 -6.15 -7.77
C LEU A 309 -8.76 -6.88 -9.11
N ASN A 310 -9.74 -6.53 -9.93
CA ASN A 310 -9.95 -7.10 -11.26
C ASN A 310 -8.86 -6.71 -12.27
N ARG A 311 -8.10 -5.65 -12.00
CA ARG A 311 -7.02 -5.16 -12.88
C ARG A 311 -5.62 -5.48 -12.39
N LEU A 312 -5.49 -6.08 -11.20
CA LEU A 312 -4.17 -6.47 -10.68
C LEU A 312 -3.47 -7.45 -11.64
N PRO A 313 -2.17 -7.32 -11.85
CA PRO A 313 -1.39 -8.31 -12.56
C PRO A 313 -1.26 -9.61 -11.72
N GLU A 314 -0.77 -10.69 -12.37
CA GLU A 314 -0.71 -12.03 -11.76
C GLU A 314 0.10 -12.08 -10.46
N ASP A 315 1.14 -11.25 -10.34
CA ASP A 315 1.97 -11.12 -9.14
C ASP A 315 1.29 -10.34 -7.99
N GLY A 316 0.13 -9.74 -8.23
CA GLY A 316 -0.67 -9.01 -7.26
C GLY A 316 -0.20 -7.58 -6.96
N ILE A 317 0.99 -7.15 -7.41
CA ILE A 317 1.46 -5.78 -7.18
C ILE A 317 1.16 -4.89 -8.40
N PRO A 318 0.46 -3.76 -8.24
CA PRO A 318 0.08 -2.93 -9.37
C PRO A 318 1.30 -2.27 -10.03
N PHE A 319 1.20 -2.02 -11.34
CA PHE A 319 2.06 -1.04 -11.99
C PHE A 319 1.72 0.35 -11.45
N TRP A 320 2.65 1.30 -11.59
CA TRP A 320 2.43 2.68 -11.12
C TRP A 320 1.15 3.33 -11.69
N ASP A 321 0.77 2.92 -12.91
CA ASP A 321 -0.49 3.24 -13.56
C ASP A 321 -0.95 2.00 -14.34
N PHE A 322 -2.22 1.63 -14.23
CA PHE A 322 -2.75 0.44 -14.88
C PHE A 322 -2.87 0.55 -16.40
N ASP A 323 -2.75 1.75 -16.93
CA ASP A 323 -2.77 2.07 -18.36
C ASP A 323 -1.39 2.52 -18.88
N ALA A 324 -0.32 2.28 -18.10
CA ALA A 324 1.04 2.60 -18.51
C ALA A 324 1.40 1.89 -19.83
N PRO A 325 1.96 2.63 -20.82
CA PRO A 325 2.11 2.13 -22.19
C PRO A 325 3.16 1.04 -22.34
N ASP A 326 4.03 0.89 -21.35
CA ASP A 326 5.15 -0.05 -21.33
C ASP A 326 4.89 -1.31 -20.49
N ILE A 327 3.65 -1.54 -20.03
CA ILE A 327 3.26 -2.82 -19.42
C ILE A 327 3.53 -3.97 -20.42
N PRO A 328 4.17 -5.10 -19.99
CA PRO A 328 4.47 -5.49 -18.60
C PRO A 328 5.81 -5.00 -18.03
N ASN A 329 6.55 -4.12 -18.71
CA ASN A 329 7.86 -3.65 -18.26
C ASN A 329 7.79 -2.31 -17.49
N ALA A 330 6.59 -1.78 -17.25
CA ALA A 330 6.37 -0.59 -16.44
C ALA A 330 6.79 -0.82 -14.99
N PRO A 331 7.29 0.21 -14.28
CA PRO A 331 7.60 0.11 -12.85
C PRO A 331 6.37 -0.26 -12.02
N LYS A 332 6.61 -1.01 -10.95
CA LYS A 332 5.60 -1.34 -9.94
C LYS A 332 5.44 -0.19 -8.93
N ASP A 333 4.35 -0.25 -8.17
CA ASP A 333 4.15 0.65 -7.02
C ASP A 333 3.76 -0.16 -5.77
N ALA A 334 4.77 -0.57 -4.99
CA ALA A 334 4.58 -1.25 -3.72
C ALA A 334 3.79 -0.41 -2.72
N SER A 335 3.89 0.94 -2.80
CA SER A 335 3.12 1.83 -1.93
C SER A 335 1.62 1.72 -2.19
N ALA A 336 1.20 1.64 -3.45
CA ALA A 336 -0.20 1.42 -3.80
C ALA A 336 -0.72 0.08 -3.27
N ALA A 337 0.10 -0.99 -3.33
CA ALA A 337 -0.27 -2.27 -2.75
C ALA A 337 -0.46 -2.21 -1.23
N GLY A 338 0.42 -1.48 -0.51
CA GLY A 338 0.30 -1.26 0.94
C GLY A 338 -0.97 -0.51 1.31
N VAL A 339 -1.27 0.60 0.61
CA VAL A 339 -2.51 1.38 0.81
C VAL A 339 -3.75 0.52 0.51
N ALA A 340 -3.73 -0.24 -0.60
CA ALA A 340 -4.82 -1.14 -0.94
C ALA A 340 -5.08 -2.17 0.16
N ALA A 341 -4.02 -2.79 0.70
CA ALA A 341 -4.15 -3.77 1.78
C ALA A 341 -4.83 -3.15 3.02
N CYS A 342 -4.43 -1.93 3.43
CA CYS A 342 -5.08 -1.23 4.54
C CYS A 342 -6.55 -0.92 4.24
N GLY A 343 -6.85 -0.39 3.05
CA GLY A 343 -8.22 -0.08 2.62
C GLY A 343 -9.12 -1.30 2.53
N LEU A 344 -8.61 -2.42 2.01
CA LEU A 344 -9.34 -3.70 1.95
C LEU A 344 -9.64 -4.26 3.34
N LEU A 345 -8.68 -4.17 4.28
CA LEU A 345 -8.86 -4.57 5.67
C LEU A 345 -9.86 -3.66 6.41
N GLU A 346 -9.89 -2.38 6.10
CA GLU A 346 -10.91 -1.47 6.61
C GLU A 346 -12.29 -1.85 6.07
N LEU A 347 -12.36 -2.06 4.75
CA LEU A 347 -13.60 -2.41 4.05
C LEU A 347 -14.16 -3.75 4.52
N SER A 348 -13.31 -4.77 4.79
CA SER A 348 -13.75 -6.06 5.30
C SER A 348 -14.45 -5.95 6.66
N GLY A 349 -14.05 -4.98 7.49
CA GLY A 349 -14.69 -4.69 8.77
C GLY A 349 -16.05 -3.99 8.67
N LEU A 350 -16.40 -3.45 7.50
CA LEU A 350 -17.62 -2.66 7.27
C LEU A 350 -18.72 -3.42 6.50
N VAL A 351 -18.33 -4.44 5.73
CA VAL A 351 -19.30 -5.22 4.95
C VAL A 351 -19.96 -6.28 5.82
N GLU A 352 -21.30 -6.44 5.66
CA GLU A 352 -22.08 -7.46 6.39
C GLU A 352 -22.03 -8.85 5.71
N ASN A 353 -21.70 -8.88 4.43
CA ASN A 353 -21.63 -10.12 3.65
C ASN A 353 -20.33 -10.85 3.91
N GLU A 354 -20.40 -12.04 4.52
CA GLU A 354 -19.21 -12.82 4.91
C GLU A 354 -18.33 -13.26 3.72
N GLU A 355 -18.91 -13.53 2.54
CA GLU A 355 -18.14 -13.88 1.34
C GLU A 355 -17.33 -12.68 0.85
N LEU A 356 -17.95 -11.49 0.86
CA LEU A 356 -17.28 -10.25 0.48
C LEU A 356 -16.19 -9.84 1.49
N LYS A 357 -16.47 -10.02 2.78
CA LYS A 357 -15.50 -9.83 3.86
C LYS A 357 -14.28 -10.71 3.65
N GLN A 358 -14.48 -12.02 3.50
CA GLN A 358 -13.39 -12.98 3.26
C GLN A 358 -12.60 -12.64 2.00
N LYS A 359 -13.28 -12.26 0.90
CA LYS A 359 -12.64 -11.81 -0.34
C LYS A 359 -11.63 -10.69 -0.08
N TYR A 360 -12.02 -9.67 0.70
CA TYR A 360 -11.15 -8.52 0.96
C TYR A 360 -10.03 -8.85 1.94
N GLU A 361 -10.30 -9.67 2.95
CA GLU A 361 -9.27 -10.16 3.87
C GLU A 361 -8.21 -11.02 3.14
N ASP A 362 -8.64 -11.94 2.27
CA ASP A 362 -7.75 -12.78 1.48
C ASP A 362 -6.91 -11.95 0.49
N ALA A 363 -7.53 -10.97 -0.18
CA ALA A 363 -6.83 -10.08 -1.08
C ALA A 363 -5.78 -9.23 -0.35
N ALA A 364 -6.12 -8.65 0.80
CA ALA A 364 -5.19 -7.89 1.60
C ALA A 364 -4.03 -8.76 2.11
N ARG A 365 -4.31 -9.96 2.59
CA ARG A 365 -3.30 -10.93 3.03
C ARG A 365 -2.37 -11.32 1.90
N HIS A 366 -2.91 -11.53 0.70
CA HIS A 366 -2.11 -11.82 -0.49
C HIS A 366 -1.15 -10.67 -0.80
N LEU A 367 -1.64 -9.43 -0.90
CA LEU A 367 -0.80 -8.24 -1.14
C LEU A 367 0.34 -8.15 -0.11
N VAL A 368 0.04 -8.26 1.19
CA VAL A 368 1.05 -8.17 2.25
C VAL A 368 2.04 -9.34 2.19
N THR A 369 1.59 -10.54 1.82
CA THR A 369 2.46 -11.70 1.64
C THR A 369 3.46 -11.46 0.50
N VAL A 370 3.00 -10.92 -0.63
CA VAL A 370 3.88 -10.57 -1.77
C VAL A 370 4.85 -9.45 -1.38
N LEU A 371 4.38 -8.40 -0.71
CA LEU A 371 5.25 -7.34 -0.19
C LEU A 371 6.31 -7.85 0.80
N SER A 372 6.01 -8.95 1.51
CA SER A 372 6.96 -9.60 2.43
C SER A 372 7.92 -10.57 1.72
N SER A 373 7.81 -10.75 0.41
CA SER A 373 8.70 -11.62 -0.37
C SER A 373 10.08 -11.01 -0.56
N LYS A 374 11.04 -11.83 -1.00
CA LYS A 374 12.42 -11.38 -1.30
C LYS A 374 12.49 -10.36 -2.45
N GLU A 375 11.47 -10.28 -3.27
CA GLU A 375 11.40 -9.34 -4.37
C GLU A 375 11.09 -7.93 -3.88
N TYR A 376 10.17 -7.79 -2.91
CA TYR A 376 9.71 -6.49 -2.43
C TYR A 376 10.26 -6.10 -1.06
N TYR A 377 10.60 -7.08 -0.21
CA TYR A 377 11.17 -6.80 1.11
C TYR A 377 12.68 -6.57 1.01
N SER A 378 13.15 -5.42 1.44
CA SER A 378 14.55 -4.99 1.27
C SER A 378 15.58 -5.82 2.04
N GLY A 379 15.19 -6.60 3.06
CA GLY A 379 16.12 -7.33 3.92
C GLY A 379 17.18 -6.40 4.50
N ASP A 380 18.46 -6.73 4.27
CA ASP A 380 19.62 -5.93 4.72
C ASP A 380 20.17 -5.00 3.60
N ALA A 381 19.50 -4.90 2.45
CA ALA A 381 19.99 -4.14 1.31
C ALA A 381 20.05 -2.63 1.57
N ASN A 382 19.09 -2.09 2.32
CA ASN A 382 18.99 -0.67 2.67
C ASN A 382 18.16 -0.46 3.94
N GLN A 383 17.93 0.78 4.34
CA GLN A 383 17.21 1.14 5.57
C GLN A 383 15.69 1.02 5.48
N ALA A 384 15.09 0.99 4.27
CA ALA A 384 13.64 0.86 4.08
C ALA A 384 13.16 -0.58 4.31
N LEU A 385 11.87 -0.75 4.56
CA LEU A 385 11.24 -2.08 4.61
C LEU A 385 10.96 -2.61 3.21
N LEU A 386 10.42 -1.76 2.32
CA LEU A 386 9.99 -2.14 0.98
C LEU A 386 10.84 -1.51 -0.13
N LEU A 387 10.91 -2.22 -1.24
CA LEU A 387 11.48 -1.81 -2.52
C LEU A 387 10.34 -1.49 -3.51
N HIS A 388 10.70 -1.02 -4.72
CA HIS A 388 9.83 -0.98 -5.89
C HIS A 388 8.56 -0.14 -5.75
N SER A 389 8.70 1.07 -5.22
CA SER A 389 7.62 2.08 -5.24
C SER A 389 7.86 3.14 -6.31
N THR A 390 6.78 3.75 -6.81
CA THR A 390 6.85 4.83 -7.79
C THR A 390 6.09 6.05 -7.30
N GLY A 391 6.82 7.12 -6.94
CA GLY A 391 6.27 8.36 -6.40
C GLY A 391 5.63 9.22 -7.48
N HIS A 392 6.41 9.70 -8.46
CA HIS A 392 5.91 10.63 -9.48
C HIS A 392 6.55 10.39 -10.86
N TYR A 393 6.05 9.38 -11.58
CA TYR A 393 6.58 8.99 -12.89
C TYR A 393 6.63 10.14 -13.91
N PRO A 394 5.56 10.97 -14.12
CA PRO A 394 5.60 12.05 -15.09
C PRO A 394 6.66 13.14 -14.83
N LYS A 395 7.14 13.24 -13.59
CA LYS A 395 8.26 14.15 -13.23
C LYS A 395 9.63 13.47 -13.22
N ASN A 396 9.69 12.19 -13.59
CA ASN A 396 10.90 11.39 -13.49
C ASN A 396 11.49 11.42 -12.06
N SER A 397 10.61 11.32 -11.06
CA SER A 397 10.97 11.41 -9.66
C SER A 397 10.47 10.18 -8.89
N GLU A 398 11.35 9.61 -8.07
CA GLU A 398 11.02 8.47 -7.19
C GLU A 398 10.44 7.28 -7.98
N ILE A 399 11.16 6.83 -9.02
CA ILE A 399 10.74 5.70 -9.87
C ILE A 399 11.47 4.44 -9.42
N ASP A 400 10.71 3.40 -9.07
CA ASP A 400 11.22 2.07 -8.72
C ASP A 400 12.21 2.08 -7.54
N ILE A 401 11.92 2.87 -6.51
CA ILE A 401 12.77 3.04 -5.32
C ILE A 401 11.98 2.86 -4.02
N PRO A 402 12.65 2.66 -2.88
CA PRO A 402 12.04 2.72 -1.56
C PRO A 402 11.46 4.10 -1.23
N ILE A 403 10.24 4.14 -0.69
CA ILE A 403 9.56 5.38 -0.29
C ILE A 403 8.90 5.18 1.08
N VAL A 404 9.00 6.17 1.98
CA VAL A 404 8.59 6.06 3.39
C VAL A 404 7.11 5.69 3.58
N TYR A 405 6.21 6.19 2.76
CA TYR A 405 4.78 5.87 2.90
C TYR A 405 4.44 4.44 2.47
N ALA A 406 5.27 3.78 1.66
CA ALA A 406 5.14 2.34 1.42
C ALA A 406 5.38 1.55 2.71
N ASP A 407 6.46 1.89 3.44
CA ASP A 407 6.78 1.26 4.71
C ASP A 407 5.71 1.50 5.76
N TYR A 408 5.13 2.71 5.79
CA TYR A 408 4.06 3.05 6.73
C TYR A 408 2.82 2.17 6.54
N TYR A 409 2.27 2.11 5.32
CA TYR A 409 1.09 1.30 5.06
C TYR A 409 1.36 -0.21 5.16
N TYR A 410 2.57 -0.63 4.86
CA TYR A 410 2.97 -2.01 5.10
C TYR A 410 2.95 -2.37 6.60
N MET A 411 3.47 -1.50 7.47
CA MET A 411 3.41 -1.69 8.93
C MET A 411 1.96 -1.69 9.44
N GLU A 412 1.14 -0.79 8.94
CA GLU A 412 -0.29 -0.73 9.29
C GLU A 412 -1.01 -2.03 8.90
N ALA A 413 -0.84 -2.48 7.65
CA ALA A 413 -1.48 -3.69 7.15
C ALA A 413 -1.06 -4.93 7.95
N LEU A 414 0.23 -5.06 8.28
CA LEU A 414 0.74 -6.15 9.13
C LEU A 414 0.11 -6.15 10.53
N LEU A 415 -0.03 -4.97 11.16
CA LEU A 415 -0.68 -4.85 12.46
C LEU A 415 -2.16 -5.22 12.42
N ARG A 416 -2.87 -4.82 11.36
CA ARG A 416 -4.27 -5.16 11.14
C ARG A 416 -4.44 -6.68 10.94
N LEU A 417 -3.59 -7.31 10.12
CA LEU A 417 -3.59 -8.77 9.92
C LEU A 417 -3.28 -9.52 11.20
N LYS A 418 -2.28 -9.08 11.99
CA LYS A 418 -1.99 -9.67 13.30
C LYS A 418 -3.21 -9.65 14.21
N LYS A 419 -3.93 -8.52 14.30
CA LYS A 419 -5.14 -8.40 15.12
C LYS A 419 -6.26 -9.33 14.66
N LEU A 420 -6.42 -9.52 13.34
CA LEU A 420 -7.39 -10.46 12.79
C LEU A 420 -7.04 -11.90 13.16
N ASP A 421 -5.76 -12.30 13.04
CA ASP A 421 -5.30 -13.63 13.41
C ASP A 421 -5.52 -13.90 14.92
N GLU A 422 -5.18 -12.95 15.78
CA GLU A 422 -5.40 -13.05 17.23
C GLU A 422 -6.89 -13.15 17.60
N ALA A 423 -7.77 -12.45 16.89
CA ALA A 423 -9.21 -12.54 17.09
C ALA A 423 -9.77 -13.90 16.67
N ALA A 424 -9.30 -14.46 15.55
CA ALA A 424 -9.69 -15.79 15.07
C ALA A 424 -9.24 -16.91 16.04
N ASP A 425 -8.00 -16.84 16.54
CA ASP A 425 -7.47 -17.79 17.51
C ASP A 425 -8.26 -17.76 18.83
N SER A 426 -8.61 -16.57 19.31
CA SER A 426 -9.41 -16.39 20.52
C SER A 426 -10.81 -17.02 20.41
N GLN A 427 -11.44 -16.93 19.24
CA GLN A 427 -12.75 -17.55 18.99
C GLN A 427 -12.67 -19.09 18.92
N ASN A 428 -11.58 -19.65 18.40
CA ASN A 428 -11.36 -21.09 18.33
C ASN A 428 -11.14 -21.70 19.71
N VAL A 429 -10.43 -21.01 20.60
CA VAL A 429 -10.22 -21.43 22.00
C VAL A 429 -11.53 -21.46 22.79
N VAL A 430 -12.47 -20.53 22.53
CA VAL A 430 -13.77 -20.50 23.22
C VAL A 430 -14.71 -21.61 22.73
N LYS A 431 -14.54 -22.13 21.50
CA LYS A 431 -15.37 -23.18 20.90
C LYS A 431 -14.85 -24.60 21.19
N SER A 432 -13.62 -24.75 21.67
CA SER A 432 -12.99 -26.04 22.07
C SER A 432 -13.21 -26.34 23.56
#